data_e64d85625ffe37e73c3cde127d9dae68
#
_entry.id   e64d85625ffe37e73c3cde127d9dae68
#
_cell.length_a   1.000
_cell.length_b   1.000
_cell.length_c   1.000
_cell.angle_alpha   90.00
_cell.angle_beta   90.00
_cell.angle_gamma   90.00
#
_symmetry.space_group_name_H-M   'P 1'
#
loop_
_entity.id
_entity.type
_entity.pdbx_description
1 polymer ?
#
loop_
_entity_poly.entity_id
_entity_poly.type
_entity_poly.pdbx_seq_one_letter_code
_entity_poly.pdbx_strand_id
1 'polypeptide(L)'
;MRRIASILAMALALTGCGLLRGCTSSQPPIHLNPSMDDQPKLLPQSESAFFYDGSGMRQPVAGTVARGELREDDAFFRGMGPDGKPVAKIPVPVDDALLARGRARYAIYCQPCHDARGDGKGILFQRGNVPTSSFHSDKLRGYPDGQIFDIVTNGSGLMPSYRWPISPADRWAIIAHIRELERERADAVARRATP
;
A
#
# COMPACT_ATOMS: atom_id res chain seq x y z
N MET A 1 41.68 50.55 -0.50
CA MET A 1 40.33 50.54 -1.08
C MET A 1 40.07 49.25 -1.89
N ARG A 2 40.87 48.82 -2.83
CA ARG A 2 40.64 47.58 -3.63
C ARG A 2 40.47 46.28 -2.80
N ARG A 3 41.26 46.08 -1.75
CA ARG A 3 41.19 44.87 -0.90
C ARG A 3 39.89 44.83 -0.06
N ILE A 4 39.39 45.98 0.39
CA ILE A 4 38.11 46.06 1.15
C ILE A 4 36.92 45.79 0.22
N ALA A 5 36.95 46.26 -1.02
CA ALA A 5 35.93 45.97 -2.01
C ALA A 5 35.87 44.47 -2.36
N SER A 6 37.00 43.82 -2.47
CA SER A 6 37.07 42.37 -2.75
C SER A 6 36.55 41.52 -1.58
N ILE A 7 36.84 41.92 -0.34
CA ILE A 7 36.33 41.21 0.87
C ILE A 7 34.80 41.39 0.98
N LEU A 8 34.29 42.60 0.72
CA LEU A 8 32.86 42.87 0.71
C LEU A 8 32.12 42.10 -0.39
N ALA A 9 32.69 42.01 -1.59
CA ALA A 9 32.11 41.21 -2.67
C ALA A 9 32.08 39.73 -2.37
N MET A 10 33.12 39.20 -1.73
CA MET A 10 33.19 37.81 -1.34
C MET A 10 32.24 37.46 -0.16
N ALA A 11 32.08 38.41 0.79
CA ALA A 11 31.11 38.26 1.87
C ALA A 11 29.66 38.28 1.33
N LEU A 12 29.37 39.16 0.34
CA LEU A 12 28.05 39.21 -0.31
C LEU A 12 27.74 37.93 -1.11
N ALA A 13 28.74 37.35 -1.78
CA ALA A 13 28.58 36.06 -2.49
C ALA A 13 28.33 34.91 -1.53
N LEU A 14 29.00 34.87 -0.39
CA LEU A 14 28.81 33.83 0.63
C LEU A 14 27.47 33.94 1.35
N THR A 15 26.99 35.14 1.63
CA THR A 15 25.65 35.37 2.23
C THR A 15 24.53 35.07 1.22
N GLY A 16 24.72 35.36 -0.06
CA GLY A 16 23.77 35.03 -1.13
C GLY A 16 23.54 33.52 -1.26
N CYS A 17 24.60 32.70 -1.16
CA CYS A 17 24.47 31.23 -1.16
C CYS A 17 23.79 30.69 0.10
N GLY A 18 23.93 31.33 1.24
CA GLY A 18 23.29 30.93 2.50
C GLY A 18 21.81 31.25 2.56
N LEU A 19 21.39 32.39 1.99
CA LEU A 19 19.98 32.83 1.95
C LEU A 19 19.11 32.02 0.97
N LEU A 20 19.74 31.39 -0.04
CA LEU A 20 19.03 30.56 -1.03
C LEU A 20 18.95 29.07 -0.62
N ARG A 21 19.69 28.66 0.42
CA ARG A 21 19.64 27.28 0.94
C ARG A 21 18.50 27.14 1.94
N GLY A 22 17.48 26.35 1.56
CA GLY A 22 16.46 25.86 2.49
C GLY A 22 15.18 26.67 2.55
N CYS A 23 14.94 27.64 1.67
CA CYS A 23 13.62 28.22 1.53
C CYS A 23 12.68 27.22 0.87
N THR A 24 11.67 26.77 1.61
CA THR A 24 10.56 26.02 1.01
C THR A 24 9.73 27.00 0.19
N SER A 25 9.47 26.66 -1.08
CA SER A 25 8.61 27.44 -1.96
C SER A 25 7.41 26.60 -2.37
N SER A 26 6.22 27.17 -2.36
CA SER A 26 5.02 26.58 -2.95
C SER A 26 5.00 26.73 -4.49
N GLN A 27 5.90 27.52 -5.02
CA GLN A 27 6.05 27.70 -6.47
C GLN A 27 7.02 26.66 -7.04
N PRO A 28 6.78 26.18 -8.27
CA PRO A 28 7.73 25.32 -8.97
C PRO A 28 9.11 25.99 -9.06
N PRO A 29 10.21 25.20 -9.07
CA PRO A 29 11.53 25.76 -9.25
C PRO A 29 11.62 26.51 -10.60
N ILE A 30 12.35 27.62 -10.61
CA ILE A 30 12.59 28.37 -11.86
C ILE A 30 13.59 27.57 -12.70
N HIS A 31 13.16 27.09 -13.85
CA HIS A 31 14.00 26.40 -14.83
C HIS A 31 14.43 27.40 -15.91
N LEU A 32 15.70 27.75 -15.93
CA LEU A 32 16.25 28.69 -16.94
C LEU A 32 16.28 28.06 -18.34
N ASN A 33 16.38 26.75 -18.42
CA ASN A 33 16.29 25.98 -19.66
C ASN A 33 15.34 24.79 -19.43
N PRO A 34 14.05 24.92 -19.78
CA PRO A 34 13.05 23.87 -19.54
C PRO A 34 13.27 22.58 -20.34
N SER A 35 14.14 22.61 -21.38
CA SER A 35 14.55 21.42 -22.12
C SER A 35 13.40 20.44 -22.41
N MET A 36 13.35 19.32 -21.70
CA MET A 36 12.34 18.27 -21.86
C MET A 36 11.21 18.33 -20.82
N ASP A 37 11.14 19.38 -19.99
CA ASP A 37 10.11 19.52 -18.96
C ASP A 37 8.72 19.66 -19.58
N ASP A 38 8.63 20.47 -20.65
CA ASP A 38 7.40 20.64 -21.41
C ASP A 38 7.47 19.86 -22.72
N GLN A 39 6.66 18.84 -22.85
CA GLN A 39 6.58 17.99 -24.03
C GLN A 39 5.16 17.95 -24.58
N PRO A 40 4.95 17.93 -25.92
CA PRO A 40 3.61 17.83 -26.54
C PRO A 40 3.05 16.40 -26.46
N LYS A 41 3.09 15.79 -25.27
CA LYS A 41 2.51 14.46 -25.00
C LYS A 41 1.46 14.58 -23.92
N LEU A 42 0.42 13.75 -23.99
CA LEU A 42 -0.56 13.63 -22.93
C LEU A 42 0.04 12.81 -21.76
N LEU A 43 0.09 13.43 -20.60
CA LEU A 43 0.44 12.76 -19.35
C LEU A 43 -0.84 12.25 -18.66
N PRO A 44 -0.74 11.31 -17.70
CA PRO A 44 -1.88 10.97 -16.85
C PRO A 44 -2.46 12.23 -16.21
N GLN A 45 -3.78 12.38 -16.28
CA GLN A 45 -4.53 13.52 -15.75
C GLN A 45 -4.27 14.86 -16.47
N SER A 46 -3.58 14.88 -17.62
CA SER A 46 -3.38 16.10 -18.39
C SER A 46 -4.67 16.56 -19.06
N GLU A 47 -4.79 17.85 -19.23
CA GLU A 47 -5.83 18.49 -20.03
C GLU A 47 -5.66 18.20 -21.51
N SER A 48 -6.76 18.10 -22.26
CA SER A 48 -6.79 18.01 -23.72
C SER A 48 -7.97 18.78 -24.29
N ALA A 49 -7.68 19.82 -25.02
CA ALA A 49 -8.70 20.59 -25.73
C ALA A 49 -9.39 19.82 -26.88
N PHE A 50 -8.86 18.66 -27.26
CA PHE A 50 -9.45 17.84 -28.32
C PHE A 50 -10.76 17.16 -27.87
N PHE A 51 -10.89 16.85 -26.58
CA PHE A 51 -12.07 16.17 -26.05
C PHE A 51 -13.03 17.17 -25.39
N TYR A 52 -14.32 16.93 -25.56
CA TYR A 52 -15.39 17.81 -25.03
C TYR A 52 -15.39 17.97 -23.49
N ASP A 53 -14.88 16.96 -22.79
CA ASP A 53 -14.76 16.93 -21.33
C ASP A 53 -13.42 17.50 -20.82
N GLY A 54 -12.56 17.98 -21.74
CA GLY A 54 -11.25 18.54 -21.42
C GLY A 54 -10.22 17.53 -20.92
N SER A 55 -10.55 16.25 -20.82
CA SER A 55 -9.68 15.24 -20.25
C SER A 55 -8.87 14.49 -21.31
N GLY A 56 -7.54 14.46 -21.15
CA GLY A 56 -6.64 13.66 -21.98
C GLY A 56 -6.74 12.16 -21.68
N MET A 57 -7.15 11.78 -20.47
CA MET A 57 -7.37 10.38 -20.10
C MET A 57 -8.74 9.91 -20.56
N ARG A 58 -8.73 8.83 -21.35
CA ARG A 58 -9.97 8.22 -21.83
C ARG A 58 -10.28 6.95 -21.05
N GLN A 59 -11.57 6.71 -20.82
CA GLN A 59 -12.02 5.44 -20.26
C GLN A 59 -11.73 4.31 -21.29
N PRO A 60 -11.26 3.14 -20.83
CA PRO A 60 -11.12 1.97 -21.70
C PRO A 60 -12.47 1.63 -22.36
N VAL A 61 -12.42 1.13 -23.58
CA VAL A 61 -13.63 0.62 -24.26
C VAL A 61 -14.20 -0.55 -23.44
N ALA A 62 -15.51 -0.52 -23.20
CA ALA A 62 -16.16 -1.55 -22.40
C ALA A 62 -15.87 -2.95 -22.98
N GLY A 63 -15.55 -3.91 -22.12
CA GLY A 63 -15.19 -5.27 -22.50
C GLY A 63 -13.75 -5.47 -22.99
N THR A 64 -12.92 -4.42 -23.00
CA THR A 64 -11.50 -4.57 -23.32
C THR A 64 -10.68 -4.83 -22.06
N VAL A 65 -9.66 -5.69 -22.22
CA VAL A 65 -8.68 -6.00 -21.19
C VAL A 65 -7.30 -5.67 -21.72
N ALA A 66 -6.50 -4.94 -20.95
CA ALA A 66 -5.13 -4.62 -21.34
C ALA A 66 -4.28 -5.90 -21.43
N ARG A 67 -3.27 -5.89 -22.30
CA ARG A 67 -2.36 -7.03 -22.43
C ARG A 67 -1.68 -7.32 -21.08
N GLY A 68 -1.78 -8.57 -20.62
CA GLY A 68 -1.24 -9.01 -19.32
C GLY A 68 -2.16 -8.76 -18.12
N GLU A 69 -3.32 -8.11 -18.31
CA GLU A 69 -4.28 -7.83 -17.23
C GLU A 69 -5.47 -8.82 -17.20
N LEU A 70 -5.44 -9.86 -18.02
CA LEU A 70 -6.47 -10.89 -18.04
C LEU A 70 -6.40 -11.70 -16.72
N ARG A 71 -7.47 -11.65 -15.95
CA ARG A 71 -7.56 -12.22 -14.59
C ARG A 71 -8.53 -13.40 -14.60
N GLU A 72 -8.12 -14.50 -15.25
CA GLU A 72 -8.96 -15.69 -15.41
C GLU A 72 -8.98 -16.60 -14.18
N ASP A 73 -7.92 -16.58 -13.35
CA ASP A 73 -7.86 -17.37 -12.13
C ASP A 73 -8.64 -16.67 -11.00
N ASP A 74 -9.91 -17.03 -10.86
CA ASP A 74 -10.78 -16.46 -9.82
C ASP A 74 -10.31 -16.82 -8.40
N ALA A 75 -9.67 -17.98 -8.22
CA ALA A 75 -9.11 -18.35 -6.93
C ALA A 75 -7.99 -17.38 -6.52
N PHE A 76 -7.09 -17.07 -7.43
CA PHE A 76 -5.97 -16.17 -7.18
C PHE A 76 -6.40 -14.68 -7.12
N PHE A 77 -7.19 -14.22 -8.09
CA PHE A 77 -7.51 -12.79 -8.23
C PHE A 77 -8.68 -12.32 -7.38
N ARG A 78 -9.60 -13.24 -7.02
CA ARG A 78 -10.85 -12.91 -6.32
C ARG A 78 -11.03 -13.69 -5.01
N GLY A 79 -10.24 -14.73 -4.78
CA GLY A 79 -10.40 -15.60 -3.61
C GLY A 79 -11.62 -16.52 -3.70
N MET A 80 -12.13 -16.78 -4.91
CA MET A 80 -13.38 -17.51 -5.14
C MET A 80 -13.12 -18.82 -5.88
N GLY A 81 -13.75 -19.87 -5.42
CA GLY A 81 -13.74 -21.15 -6.11
C GLY A 81 -14.73 -21.21 -7.27
N PRO A 82 -14.71 -22.29 -8.07
CA PRO A 82 -15.61 -22.47 -9.20
C PRO A 82 -17.07 -22.59 -8.80
N ASP A 83 -17.35 -22.90 -7.54
CA ASP A 83 -18.69 -22.95 -6.95
C ASP A 83 -19.21 -21.59 -6.47
N GLY A 84 -18.47 -20.51 -6.72
CA GLY A 84 -18.79 -19.16 -6.29
C GLY A 84 -18.62 -18.92 -4.79
N LYS A 85 -17.99 -19.84 -4.07
CA LYS A 85 -17.69 -19.67 -2.63
C LYS A 85 -16.23 -19.28 -2.40
N PRO A 86 -15.92 -18.64 -1.27
CA PRO A 86 -14.55 -18.34 -0.92
C PRO A 86 -13.69 -19.62 -0.84
N VAL A 87 -12.51 -19.61 -1.44
CA VAL A 87 -11.58 -20.74 -1.37
C VAL A 87 -11.18 -21.02 0.08
N ALA A 88 -11.15 -22.28 0.45
CA ALA A 88 -10.84 -22.69 1.81
C ALA A 88 -9.39 -22.41 2.21
N LYS A 89 -8.46 -22.48 1.24
CA LYS A 89 -7.01 -22.35 1.45
C LYS A 89 -6.40 -21.40 0.41
N ILE A 90 -5.24 -20.85 0.75
CA ILE A 90 -4.39 -20.04 -0.11
C ILE A 90 -4.10 -20.80 -1.42
N PRO A 91 -4.39 -20.21 -2.61
CA PRO A 91 -4.28 -20.92 -3.90
C PRO A 91 -2.85 -20.94 -4.47
N VAL A 92 -1.86 -20.53 -3.70
CA VAL A 92 -0.44 -20.52 -4.09
C VAL A 92 0.39 -21.31 -3.06
N PRO A 93 1.57 -21.84 -3.43
CA PRO A 93 2.47 -22.49 -2.48
C PRO A 93 2.86 -21.53 -1.36
N VAL A 94 2.76 -22.02 -0.12
CA VAL A 94 3.15 -21.26 1.08
C VAL A 94 4.56 -21.70 1.46
N ASP A 95 5.54 -20.97 0.99
CA ASP A 95 6.96 -21.15 1.29
C ASP A 95 7.51 -20.03 2.16
N ASP A 96 8.78 -20.15 2.55
CA ASP A 96 9.45 -19.15 3.39
C ASP A 96 9.53 -17.76 2.73
N ALA A 97 9.62 -17.70 1.40
CA ALA A 97 9.67 -16.44 0.66
C ALA A 97 8.31 -15.73 0.72
N LEU A 98 7.22 -16.47 0.54
CA LEU A 98 5.86 -15.93 0.68
C LEU A 98 5.60 -15.45 2.11
N LEU A 99 6.01 -16.22 3.12
CA LEU A 99 5.88 -15.84 4.53
C LEU A 99 6.70 -14.58 4.86
N ALA A 100 7.96 -14.51 4.42
CA ALA A 100 8.79 -13.32 4.61
C ALA A 100 8.17 -12.08 3.94
N ARG A 101 7.62 -12.24 2.74
CA ARG A 101 6.88 -11.18 2.03
C ARG A 101 5.63 -10.77 2.81
N GLY A 102 4.88 -11.74 3.32
CA GLY A 102 3.68 -11.53 4.13
C GLY A 102 3.96 -10.70 5.38
N ARG A 103 5.00 -11.07 6.14
CA ARG A 103 5.44 -10.32 7.33
C ARG A 103 5.78 -8.86 6.99
N ALA A 104 6.56 -8.64 5.93
CA ALA A 104 6.96 -7.31 5.50
C ALA A 104 5.75 -6.45 5.11
N ARG A 105 4.79 -7.00 4.37
CA ARG A 105 3.58 -6.28 3.95
C ARG A 105 2.60 -6.08 5.08
N TYR A 106 2.44 -7.07 5.96
CA TYR A 106 1.63 -6.96 7.17
C TYR A 106 2.10 -5.82 8.08
N ALA A 107 3.40 -5.70 8.30
CA ALA A 107 3.98 -4.64 9.12
C ALA A 107 3.63 -3.24 8.61
N ILE A 108 3.52 -3.06 7.29
CA ILE A 108 3.21 -1.77 6.68
C ILE A 108 1.70 -1.46 6.73
N TYR A 109 0.87 -2.42 6.30
CA TYR A 109 -0.55 -2.14 6.03
C TYR A 109 -1.51 -2.57 7.14
N CYS A 110 -1.17 -3.61 7.89
CA CYS A 110 -2.08 -4.26 8.83
C CYS A 110 -1.74 -3.97 10.29
N GLN A 111 -0.46 -4.01 10.63
CA GLN A 111 0.03 -3.85 12.00
C GLN A 111 -0.42 -2.55 12.70
N PRO A 112 -0.55 -1.39 12.04
CA PRO A 112 -1.01 -0.18 12.70
C PRO A 112 -2.38 -0.32 13.38
N CYS A 113 -3.27 -1.14 12.82
CA CYS A 113 -4.56 -1.46 13.40
C CYS A 113 -4.54 -2.78 14.19
N HIS A 114 -4.01 -3.86 13.59
CA HIS A 114 -4.11 -5.22 14.11
C HIS A 114 -3.00 -5.63 15.09
N ASP A 115 -1.98 -4.77 15.25
CA ASP A 115 -0.77 -5.00 16.05
C ASP A 115 0.16 -6.10 15.46
N ALA A 116 1.37 -6.21 15.99
CA ALA A 116 2.37 -7.15 15.49
C ALA A 116 1.99 -8.62 15.71
N ARG A 117 1.14 -8.90 16.69
CA ARG A 117 0.68 -10.24 17.04
C ARG A 117 -0.73 -10.55 16.56
N GLY A 118 -1.41 -9.59 15.93
CA GLY A 118 -2.77 -9.77 15.45
C GLY A 118 -3.85 -9.71 16.54
N ASP A 119 -3.55 -9.13 17.70
CA ASP A 119 -4.49 -8.99 18.83
C ASP A 119 -5.55 -7.88 18.62
N GLY A 120 -5.45 -7.09 17.54
CA GLY A 120 -6.34 -5.97 17.27
C GLY A 120 -6.06 -4.72 18.10
N LYS A 121 -4.90 -4.65 18.75
CA LYS A 121 -4.50 -3.56 19.67
C LYS A 121 -3.34 -2.74 19.11
N GLY A 122 -3.36 -2.48 17.81
CA GLY A 122 -2.36 -1.65 17.14
C GLY A 122 -2.38 -0.21 17.62
N ILE A 123 -1.46 0.60 17.10
CA ILE A 123 -1.28 1.99 17.55
C ILE A 123 -2.54 2.83 17.34
N LEU A 124 -3.34 2.53 16.30
CA LEU A 124 -4.60 3.24 16.05
C LEU A 124 -5.68 2.90 17.07
N PHE A 125 -5.70 1.68 17.60
CA PHE A 125 -6.54 1.33 18.74
C PHE A 125 -6.07 2.06 20.02
N GLN A 126 -4.76 2.04 20.27
CA GLN A 126 -4.20 2.61 21.51
C GLN A 126 -4.36 4.14 21.62
N ARG A 127 -4.26 4.85 20.49
CA ARG A 127 -4.30 6.32 20.44
C ARG A 127 -5.62 6.90 19.95
N GLY A 128 -6.35 6.17 19.11
CA GLY A 128 -7.55 6.64 18.44
C GLY A 128 -8.81 5.85 18.77
N ASN A 129 -8.72 4.83 19.65
CA ASN A 129 -9.83 3.92 19.97
C ASN A 129 -10.53 3.32 18.75
N VAL A 130 -9.77 3.10 17.64
CA VAL A 130 -10.31 2.45 16.44
C VAL A 130 -10.52 0.98 16.75
N PRO A 131 -11.78 0.49 16.85
CA PRO A 131 -12.04 -0.90 17.19
C PRO A 131 -11.56 -1.81 16.07
N THR A 132 -10.67 -2.73 16.41
CA THR A 132 -10.07 -3.67 15.45
C THR A 132 -10.23 -5.10 15.97
N SER A 133 -10.69 -5.99 15.11
CA SER A 133 -10.89 -7.39 15.47
C SER A 133 -9.54 -8.12 15.66
N SER A 134 -9.47 -8.97 16.68
CA SER A 134 -8.34 -9.90 16.86
C SER A 134 -8.47 -11.08 15.91
N PHE A 135 -7.39 -11.44 15.23
CA PHE A 135 -7.34 -12.66 14.39
C PHE A 135 -7.49 -13.96 15.20
N HIS A 136 -7.26 -13.91 16.50
CA HIS A 136 -7.33 -15.06 17.38
C HIS A 136 -8.75 -15.40 17.85
N SER A 137 -9.76 -14.62 17.45
CA SER A 137 -11.16 -14.95 17.74
C SER A 137 -11.60 -16.19 16.97
N ASP A 138 -12.47 -17.02 17.57
CA ASP A 138 -12.98 -18.24 16.94
C ASP A 138 -13.67 -17.94 15.59
N LYS A 139 -14.37 -16.80 15.53
CA LYS A 139 -15.02 -16.33 14.32
C LYS A 139 -14.03 -16.16 13.16
N LEU A 140 -12.92 -15.43 13.39
CA LEU A 140 -11.97 -15.09 12.33
C LEU A 140 -11.09 -16.29 11.96
N ARG A 141 -10.71 -17.11 12.94
CA ARG A 141 -10.01 -18.38 12.69
C ARG A 141 -10.84 -19.36 11.85
N GLY A 142 -12.18 -19.30 11.98
CA GLY A 142 -13.10 -20.11 11.19
C GLY A 142 -13.34 -19.60 9.75
N TYR A 143 -12.84 -18.42 9.39
CA TYR A 143 -13.01 -17.92 8.03
C TYR A 143 -12.13 -18.68 7.03
N PRO A 144 -12.66 -19.05 5.85
CA PRO A 144 -11.83 -19.53 4.75
C PRO A 144 -10.89 -18.42 4.27
N ASP A 145 -9.73 -18.78 3.73
CA ASP A 145 -8.71 -17.82 3.30
C ASP A 145 -9.23 -16.86 2.23
N GLY A 146 -10.10 -17.33 1.33
CA GLY A 146 -10.75 -16.52 0.32
C GLY A 146 -11.66 -15.44 0.92
N GLN A 147 -12.29 -15.69 2.06
CA GLN A 147 -13.10 -14.67 2.73
C GLN A 147 -12.23 -13.58 3.34
N ILE A 148 -11.07 -13.94 3.90
CA ILE A 148 -10.10 -12.94 4.39
C ILE A 148 -9.56 -12.14 3.21
N PHE A 149 -9.29 -12.79 2.07
CA PHE A 149 -8.88 -12.11 0.85
C PHE A 149 -9.92 -11.09 0.37
N ASP A 150 -11.20 -11.45 0.40
CA ASP A 150 -12.30 -10.55 0.06
C ASP A 150 -12.38 -9.35 1.01
N ILE A 151 -12.29 -9.59 2.32
CA ILE A 151 -12.27 -8.52 3.35
C ILE A 151 -11.11 -7.55 3.12
N VAL A 152 -9.90 -8.06 2.87
CA VAL A 152 -8.74 -7.20 2.57
C VAL A 152 -8.95 -6.45 1.26
N THR A 153 -9.56 -7.09 0.27
CA THR A 153 -9.78 -6.50 -1.05
C THR A 153 -10.83 -5.41 -1.03
N ASN A 154 -11.97 -5.66 -0.42
CA ASN A 154 -13.16 -4.81 -0.51
C ASN A 154 -13.40 -3.97 0.74
N GLY A 155 -12.72 -4.31 1.84
CA GLY A 155 -12.99 -3.73 3.16
C GLY A 155 -14.15 -4.44 3.87
N SER A 156 -14.33 -4.14 5.15
CA SER A 156 -15.44 -4.65 5.95
C SER A 156 -15.72 -3.74 7.15
N GLY A 157 -16.90 -3.17 7.24
CA GLY A 157 -17.26 -2.23 8.30
C GLY A 157 -16.31 -1.02 8.33
N LEU A 158 -15.54 -0.84 9.40
CA LEU A 158 -14.57 0.26 9.53
C LEU A 158 -13.25 -0.01 8.81
N MET A 159 -12.98 -1.24 8.39
CA MET A 159 -11.76 -1.59 7.66
C MET A 159 -11.89 -1.13 6.20
N PRO A 160 -11.03 -0.22 5.72
CA PRO A 160 -11.10 0.25 4.33
C PRO A 160 -10.64 -0.83 3.33
N SER A 161 -10.95 -0.61 2.06
CA SER A 161 -10.46 -1.44 0.96
C SER A 161 -8.96 -1.23 0.74
N TYR A 162 -8.22 -2.34 0.61
CA TYR A 162 -6.81 -2.36 0.24
C TYR A 162 -6.59 -2.87 -1.19
N ARG A 163 -7.61 -2.85 -2.02
CA ARG A 163 -7.56 -3.30 -3.42
C ARG A 163 -6.42 -2.67 -4.22
N TRP A 164 -6.25 -1.35 -4.07
CA TRP A 164 -5.30 -0.58 -4.87
C TRP A 164 -3.87 -0.60 -4.34
N PRO A 165 -3.62 -0.40 -3.02
CA PRO A 165 -2.26 -0.36 -2.51
C PRO A 165 -1.60 -1.73 -2.36
N ILE A 166 -2.37 -2.83 -2.36
CA ILE A 166 -1.86 -4.18 -2.14
C ILE A 166 -2.21 -5.08 -3.34
N SER A 167 -1.19 -5.62 -4.01
CA SER A 167 -1.37 -6.58 -5.11
C SER A 167 -2.06 -7.87 -4.65
N PRO A 168 -2.74 -8.63 -5.54
CA PRO A 168 -3.31 -9.93 -5.18
C PRO A 168 -2.29 -10.89 -4.56
N ALA A 169 -1.08 -10.96 -5.09
CA ALA A 169 -0.01 -11.78 -4.55
C ALA A 169 0.37 -11.35 -3.11
N ASP A 170 0.49 -10.05 -2.86
CA ASP A 170 0.81 -9.53 -1.53
C ASP A 170 -0.35 -9.76 -0.54
N ARG A 171 -1.61 -9.74 -0.98
CA ARG A 171 -2.76 -10.09 -0.13
C ARG A 171 -2.69 -11.54 0.32
N TRP A 172 -2.37 -12.48 -0.58
CA TRP A 172 -2.17 -13.89 -0.23
C TRP A 172 -0.98 -14.09 0.72
N ALA A 173 0.10 -13.36 0.50
CA ALA A 173 1.26 -13.38 1.40
C ALA A 173 0.88 -12.90 2.81
N ILE A 174 0.12 -11.81 2.92
CA ILE A 174 -0.39 -11.31 4.21
C ILE A 174 -1.27 -12.34 4.90
N ILE A 175 -2.17 -13.02 4.17
CA ILE A 175 -3.03 -14.07 4.72
C ILE A 175 -2.20 -15.24 5.22
N ALA A 176 -1.16 -15.64 4.51
CA ALA A 176 -0.24 -16.68 4.96
C ALA A 176 0.41 -16.31 6.31
N HIS A 177 0.82 -15.07 6.48
CA HIS A 177 1.35 -14.58 7.75
C HIS A 177 0.28 -14.48 8.86
N ILE A 178 -0.95 -14.09 8.55
CA ILE A 178 -2.05 -14.11 9.53
C ILE A 178 -2.24 -15.56 10.05
N ARG A 179 -2.25 -16.55 9.16
CA ARG A 179 -2.34 -17.96 9.55
C ARG A 179 -1.13 -18.45 10.36
N GLU A 180 0.05 -17.88 10.13
CA GLU A 180 1.24 -18.12 10.97
C GLU A 180 1.02 -17.56 12.39
N LEU A 181 0.56 -16.33 12.56
CA LEU A 181 0.26 -15.71 13.85
C LEU A 181 -0.80 -16.51 14.65
N GLU A 182 -1.84 -17.01 13.97
CA GLU A 182 -2.86 -17.85 14.58
C GLU A 182 -2.28 -19.16 15.11
N ARG A 183 -1.39 -19.83 14.36
CA ARG A 183 -0.70 -21.06 14.79
C ARG A 183 0.23 -20.79 15.97
N GLU A 184 1.07 -19.77 15.91
CA GLU A 184 1.99 -19.39 16.99
C GLU A 184 1.24 -19.16 18.32
N ARG A 185 0.08 -18.49 18.22
CA ARG A 185 -0.76 -18.28 19.42
C ARG A 185 -1.32 -19.58 19.97
N ALA A 186 -1.83 -20.46 19.12
CA ALA A 186 -2.37 -21.75 19.53
C ALA A 186 -1.28 -22.60 20.21
N ASP A 187 -0.08 -22.67 19.64
CA ASP A 187 1.06 -23.40 20.21
C ASP A 187 1.52 -22.81 21.54
N ALA A 188 1.50 -21.48 21.69
CA ALA A 188 1.83 -20.82 22.93
C ALA A 188 0.82 -21.14 24.05
N VAL A 189 -0.47 -21.23 23.71
CA VAL A 189 -1.53 -21.63 24.67
C VAL A 189 -1.36 -23.11 25.05
N ALA A 190 -1.12 -24.01 24.08
CA ALA A 190 -0.92 -25.43 24.33
C ALA A 190 0.29 -25.69 25.25
N ARG A 191 1.43 -25.02 25.00
CA ARG A 191 2.62 -25.11 25.87
C ARG A 191 2.39 -24.67 27.31
N ARG A 192 1.47 -23.71 27.54
CA ARG A 192 1.12 -23.24 28.89
C ARG A 192 0.15 -24.18 29.62
N ALA A 193 -0.61 -24.94 28.88
CA ALA A 193 -1.58 -25.90 29.44
C ALA A 193 -0.96 -27.25 29.79
N THR A 194 0.28 -27.53 29.35
CA THR A 194 1.02 -28.75 29.70
C THR A 194 1.81 -28.47 31.00
N PRO A 195 1.51 -29.19 32.11
CA PRO A 195 2.16 -28.97 33.42
C PRO A 195 3.63 -29.41 33.43
#